data_5f62a4f0fabb08c6d93d9abda81c34eb
#
_entry.id   5f62a4f0fabb08c6d93d9abda81c34eb
#
_cell.length_a   1.000
_cell.length_b   1.000
_cell.length_c   1.000
_cell.angle_alpha   90.00
_cell.angle_beta   90.00
_cell.angle_gamma   90.00
#
_symmetry.space_group_name_H-M   'P 1'
#
loop_
_entity.id
_entity.type
_entity.pdbx_description
1 polymer ?
#
loop_
_entity_poly.entity_id
_entity_poly.type
_entity_poly.pdbx_seq_one_letter_code
_entity_poly.pdbx_strand_id
1 'polypeptide(L)'
;MTDYIDKKIFKLKEEIKNIVILKELEKKKSEIEIKKQKELDLRFFFENFQRYKVKIDNLIELLNKHPRNNWVISLSQINNSFRCEYEPKNFEQDPTGTLKMLYLDGEMSKNRIVVLLSMSKHRTENNLYPLKKTFKVNEIEDSVNFYCDTIIQQSQLTDK
;
A
#
# COMPACT_ATOMS: atom_id res chain seq x y z
N MET A 1 -49.85 24.09 -40.64
CA MET A 1 -49.94 23.20 -39.45
C MET A 1 -48.72 22.32 -39.25
N THR A 2 -48.13 21.77 -40.31
CA THR A 2 -46.89 20.98 -40.21
C THR A 2 -45.71 21.79 -39.69
N ASP A 3 -45.63 23.08 -40.00
CA ASP A 3 -44.58 23.98 -39.58
C ASP A 3 -44.45 24.13 -38.05
N TYR A 4 -45.59 24.13 -37.36
CA TYR A 4 -45.60 24.24 -35.87
C TYR A 4 -45.03 22.97 -35.23
N ILE A 5 -45.41 21.82 -35.71
CA ILE A 5 -44.95 20.52 -35.18
C ILE A 5 -43.46 20.33 -35.48
N ASP A 6 -43.04 20.69 -36.71
CA ASP A 6 -41.66 20.63 -37.13
C ASP A 6 -40.72 21.51 -36.27
N LYS A 7 -41.19 22.70 -35.94
CA LYS A 7 -40.48 23.58 -34.99
C LYS A 7 -40.36 23.00 -33.60
N LYS A 8 -41.38 22.36 -33.13
CA LYS A 8 -41.40 21.70 -31.84
C LYS A 8 -40.42 20.51 -31.83
N ILE A 9 -40.44 19.70 -32.87
CA ILE A 9 -39.53 18.57 -33.03
C ILE A 9 -38.05 19.06 -33.07
N PHE A 10 -37.78 20.08 -33.82
CA PHE A 10 -36.45 20.69 -33.91
C PHE A 10 -35.97 21.18 -32.54
N LYS A 11 -36.81 21.89 -31.81
CA LYS A 11 -36.49 22.39 -30.47
C LYS A 11 -36.17 21.27 -29.51
N LEU A 12 -36.97 20.19 -29.51
CA LEU A 12 -36.74 19.04 -28.65
C LEU A 12 -35.42 18.29 -29.00
N LYS A 13 -35.11 18.16 -30.28
CA LYS A 13 -33.85 17.58 -30.74
C LYS A 13 -32.64 18.38 -30.24
N GLU A 14 -32.71 19.70 -30.30
CA GLU A 14 -31.67 20.58 -29.79
C GLU A 14 -31.53 20.50 -28.28
N GLU A 15 -32.61 20.43 -27.55
CA GLU A 15 -32.60 20.24 -26.08
C GLU A 15 -31.95 18.91 -25.69
N ILE A 16 -32.30 17.83 -26.37
CA ILE A 16 -31.70 16.50 -26.14
C ILE A 16 -30.21 16.53 -26.42
N LYS A 17 -29.81 17.10 -27.53
CA LYS A 17 -28.40 17.25 -27.92
C LYS A 17 -27.60 18.02 -26.86
N ASN A 18 -28.14 19.13 -26.38
CA ASN A 18 -27.49 19.96 -25.36
C ASN A 18 -27.35 19.22 -24.04
N ILE A 19 -28.37 18.46 -23.61
CA ILE A 19 -28.33 17.66 -22.40
C ILE A 19 -27.25 16.57 -22.49
N VAL A 20 -27.16 15.89 -23.63
CA VAL A 20 -26.14 14.86 -23.86
C VAL A 20 -24.74 15.45 -23.82
N ILE A 21 -24.52 16.60 -24.43
CA ILE A 21 -23.23 17.32 -24.42
C ILE A 21 -22.86 17.70 -22.99
N LEU A 22 -23.79 18.26 -22.21
CA LEU A 22 -23.54 18.65 -20.81
C LEU A 22 -23.17 17.44 -19.95
N LYS A 23 -23.86 16.31 -20.11
CA LYS A 23 -23.55 15.07 -19.38
C LYS A 23 -22.16 14.54 -19.72
N GLU A 24 -21.77 14.58 -20.98
CA GLU A 24 -20.43 14.18 -21.41
C GLU A 24 -19.35 15.08 -20.83
N LEU A 25 -19.58 16.40 -20.78
CA LEU A 25 -18.65 17.36 -20.21
C LEU A 25 -18.50 17.16 -18.70
N GLU A 26 -19.59 16.92 -17.98
CA GLU A 26 -19.56 16.64 -16.55
C GLU A 26 -18.77 15.34 -16.27
N LYS A 27 -19.00 14.30 -17.07
CA LYS A 27 -18.27 13.04 -16.96
C LYS A 27 -16.77 13.23 -17.17
N LYS A 28 -16.37 13.97 -18.21
CA LYS A 28 -14.95 14.25 -18.49
C LYS A 28 -14.31 15.08 -17.38
N LYS A 29 -15.03 16.06 -16.84
CA LYS A 29 -14.57 16.89 -15.73
C LYS A 29 -14.32 16.03 -14.48
N SER A 30 -15.25 15.14 -14.15
CA SER A 30 -15.12 14.19 -13.05
C SER A 30 -13.93 13.25 -13.23
N GLU A 31 -13.72 12.71 -14.43
CA GLU A 31 -12.57 11.86 -14.75
C GLU A 31 -11.24 12.59 -14.59
N ILE A 32 -11.17 13.85 -15.00
CA ILE A 32 -9.98 14.71 -14.84
C ILE A 32 -9.69 14.95 -13.37
N GLU A 33 -10.71 15.24 -12.56
CA GLU A 33 -10.55 15.47 -11.12
C GLU A 33 -10.06 14.21 -10.41
N ILE A 34 -10.60 13.04 -10.73
CA ILE A 34 -10.17 11.75 -10.18
C ILE A 34 -8.71 11.48 -10.54
N LYS A 35 -8.33 11.72 -11.80
CA LYS A 35 -6.96 11.53 -12.26
C LYS A 35 -5.98 12.46 -11.54
N LYS A 36 -6.35 13.75 -11.38
CA LYS A 36 -5.53 14.70 -10.62
C LYS A 36 -5.34 14.28 -9.18
N GLN A 37 -6.40 13.80 -8.52
CA GLN A 37 -6.32 13.34 -7.14
C GLN A 37 -5.40 12.14 -7.00
N LYS A 38 -5.47 11.18 -7.93
CA LYS A 38 -4.56 10.03 -7.97
C LYS A 38 -3.10 10.46 -8.13
N GLU A 39 -2.83 11.42 -9.01
CA GLU A 39 -1.48 11.97 -9.21
C GLU A 39 -0.95 12.65 -7.95
N LEU A 40 -1.78 13.41 -7.24
CA LEU A 40 -1.42 14.04 -5.98
C LEU A 40 -1.13 13.00 -4.89
N ASP A 41 -1.97 11.98 -4.77
CA ASP A 41 -1.79 10.89 -3.79
C ASP A 41 -0.49 10.13 -4.06
N LEU A 42 -0.19 9.81 -5.32
CA LEU A 42 1.06 9.16 -5.73
C LEU A 42 2.28 10.03 -5.44
N ARG A 43 2.20 11.32 -5.72
CA ARG A 43 3.28 12.27 -5.42
C ARG A 43 3.54 12.32 -3.92
N PHE A 44 2.50 12.42 -3.11
CA PHE A 44 2.61 12.40 -1.65
C PHE A 44 3.27 11.11 -1.16
N PHE A 45 2.88 9.97 -1.71
CA PHE A 45 3.50 8.68 -1.42
C PHE A 45 5.01 8.69 -1.72
N PHE A 46 5.41 9.07 -2.93
CA PHE A 46 6.81 9.08 -3.33
C PHE A 46 7.65 10.06 -2.53
N GLU A 47 7.13 11.24 -2.24
CA GLU A 47 7.85 12.26 -1.45
C GLU A 47 8.13 11.78 -0.03
N ASN A 48 7.24 10.99 0.56
CA ASN A 48 7.36 10.52 1.93
C ASN A 48 8.04 9.15 2.06
N PHE A 49 8.02 8.33 1.01
CA PHE A 49 8.51 6.95 1.06
C PHE A 49 9.97 6.84 1.50
N GLN A 50 10.85 7.64 0.92
CA GLN A 50 12.28 7.64 1.28
C GLN A 50 12.52 8.17 2.70
N ARG A 51 11.74 9.13 3.13
CA ARG A 51 11.79 9.67 4.48
C ARG A 51 11.44 8.62 5.52
N TYR A 52 10.43 7.81 5.25
CA TYR A 52 10.03 6.73 6.15
C TYR A 52 11.06 5.59 6.18
N LYS A 53 11.77 5.36 5.08
CA LYS A 53 12.85 4.35 5.05
C LYS A 53 13.90 4.61 6.12
N VAL A 54 14.34 5.85 6.28
CA VAL A 54 15.33 6.22 7.29
C VAL A 54 14.82 5.93 8.69
N LYS A 55 13.55 6.25 8.97
CA LYS A 55 12.93 5.98 10.27
C LYS A 55 12.81 4.48 10.55
N ILE A 56 12.46 3.69 9.56
CA ILE A 56 12.36 2.23 9.68
C ILE A 56 13.75 1.62 9.89
N ASP A 57 14.76 2.08 9.16
CA ASP A 57 16.16 1.64 9.35
C ASP A 57 16.64 1.91 10.78
N ASN A 58 16.33 3.08 11.33
CA ASN A 58 16.69 3.43 12.70
C ASN A 58 16.00 2.53 13.72
N LEU A 59 14.71 2.22 13.51
CA LEU A 59 13.96 1.30 14.36
C LEU A 59 14.60 -0.10 14.35
N ILE A 60 14.92 -0.60 13.18
CA ILE A 60 15.51 -1.93 13.01
C ILE A 60 16.90 -1.99 13.65
N GLU A 61 17.71 -0.95 13.50
CA GLU A 61 19.00 -0.87 14.16
C GLU A 61 18.87 -0.98 15.68
N LEU A 62 17.92 -0.26 16.28
CA LEU A 62 17.65 -0.35 17.71
C LEU A 62 17.17 -1.74 18.12
N LEU A 63 16.29 -2.35 17.35
CA LEU A 63 15.80 -3.70 17.63
C LEU A 63 16.91 -4.75 17.54
N ASN A 64 17.83 -4.64 16.58
CA ASN A 64 18.97 -5.54 16.45
C ASN A 64 19.96 -5.43 17.64
N LYS A 65 20.02 -4.26 18.27
CA LYS A 65 20.84 -4.03 19.47
C LYS A 65 20.13 -4.43 20.76
N HIS A 66 18.84 -4.68 20.71
CA HIS A 66 18.06 -5.01 21.91
C HIS A 66 18.44 -6.39 22.46
N PRO A 67 18.82 -6.51 23.75
CA PRO A 67 19.34 -7.78 24.29
C PRO A 67 18.31 -8.92 24.32
N ARG A 68 17.02 -8.60 24.31
CA ARG A 68 15.94 -9.60 24.32
C ARG A 68 15.53 -10.06 22.93
N ASN A 69 16.06 -9.42 21.88
CA ASN A 69 15.73 -9.78 20.51
C ASN A 69 16.51 -11.00 20.09
N ASN A 70 15.81 -12.06 19.66
CA ASN A 70 16.37 -13.32 19.17
C ASN A 70 16.46 -13.38 17.65
N TRP A 71 16.24 -12.26 16.99
CA TRP A 71 16.21 -12.17 15.52
C TRP A 71 17.31 -11.29 14.99
N VAL A 72 17.80 -11.61 13.83
CA VAL A 72 18.56 -10.68 12.98
C VAL A 72 17.58 -10.12 11.98
N ILE A 73 17.32 -8.82 12.07
CA ILE A 73 16.34 -8.12 11.24
C ILE A 73 17.06 -7.30 10.20
N SER A 74 16.67 -7.45 8.94
CA SER A 74 17.23 -6.66 7.85
C SER A 74 16.11 -6.03 7.02
N LEU A 75 16.36 -4.83 6.49
CA LEU A 75 15.44 -4.11 5.64
C LEU A 75 16.04 -3.95 4.24
N SER A 76 15.28 -4.29 3.24
CA SER A 76 15.58 -3.98 1.85
C SER A 76 14.45 -3.18 1.23
N GLN A 77 14.79 -2.39 0.21
CA GLN A 77 13.84 -1.63 -0.58
C GLN A 77 13.94 -2.07 -2.04
N ILE A 78 12.81 -2.44 -2.61
CA ILE A 78 12.69 -2.78 -4.03
C ILE A 78 11.56 -1.93 -4.60
N ASN A 79 11.88 -0.96 -5.48
CA ASN A 79 10.90 -0.03 -6.03
C ASN A 79 10.08 0.68 -4.94
N ASN A 80 8.78 0.44 -4.89
CA ASN A 80 7.83 1.05 -3.95
C ASN A 80 7.50 0.14 -2.77
N SER A 81 8.40 -0.78 -2.45
CA SER A 81 8.18 -1.79 -1.42
C SER A 81 9.30 -1.80 -0.41
N PHE A 82 8.95 -1.93 0.87
CA PHE A 82 9.86 -2.30 1.94
C PHE A 82 9.70 -3.78 2.24
N ARG A 83 10.82 -4.45 2.44
CA ARG A 83 10.86 -5.85 2.79
C ARG A 83 11.74 -6.02 4.03
N CYS A 84 11.12 -6.41 5.12
CA CYS A 84 11.78 -6.68 6.39
C CYS A 84 11.91 -8.18 6.57
N GLU A 85 13.13 -8.68 6.67
CA GLU A 85 13.41 -10.10 6.88
C GLU A 85 13.84 -10.36 8.31
N TYR A 86 13.29 -11.41 8.89
CA TYR A 86 13.62 -11.90 10.22
C TYR A 86 14.27 -13.25 10.11
N GLU A 87 15.53 -13.36 10.55
CA GLU A 87 16.23 -14.61 10.69
C GLU A 87 16.51 -14.88 12.17
N PRO A 88 16.29 -16.12 12.66
CA PRO A 88 16.72 -16.49 14.01
C PRO A 88 18.23 -16.33 14.15
N LYS A 89 18.70 -15.78 15.28
CA LYS A 89 20.14 -15.62 15.56
C LYS A 89 20.88 -16.96 15.55
N ASN A 90 20.19 -18.03 15.92
CA ASN A 90 20.74 -19.39 15.98
C ASN A 90 20.17 -20.29 14.87
N PHE A 91 20.01 -19.75 13.66
CA PHE A 91 19.38 -20.46 12.54
C PHE A 91 20.10 -21.76 12.19
N GLU A 92 21.43 -21.81 12.28
CA GLU A 92 22.21 -23.01 12.00
C GLU A 92 21.97 -24.12 13.05
N GLN A 93 21.65 -23.74 14.28
CA GLN A 93 21.38 -24.66 15.38
C GLN A 93 19.90 -25.06 15.48
N ASP A 94 19.02 -24.32 14.83
CA ASP A 94 17.59 -24.60 14.79
C ASP A 94 17.12 -24.80 13.35
N PRO A 95 17.21 -26.03 12.81
CA PRO A 95 16.79 -26.31 11.44
C PRO A 95 15.28 -26.22 11.24
N THR A 96 14.49 -26.10 12.31
CA THR A 96 13.05 -25.90 12.26
C THR A 96 12.66 -24.43 12.34
N GLY A 97 13.65 -23.52 12.37
CA GLY A 97 13.44 -22.09 12.48
C GLY A 97 12.49 -21.55 11.42
N THR A 98 11.63 -20.66 11.86
CA THR A 98 10.67 -19.97 10.98
C THR A 98 11.31 -18.70 10.44
N LEU A 99 11.31 -18.56 9.13
CA LEU A 99 11.65 -17.28 8.46
C LEU A 99 10.40 -16.43 8.37
N LYS A 100 10.54 -15.17 8.72
CA LYS A 100 9.45 -14.19 8.62
C LYS A 100 9.84 -13.09 7.66
N MET A 101 8.90 -12.69 6.83
CA MET A 101 9.06 -11.55 5.93
C MET A 101 7.86 -10.62 6.09
N LEU A 102 8.13 -9.36 6.37
CA LEU A 102 7.11 -8.34 6.48
C LEU A 102 7.27 -7.33 5.35
N TYR A 103 6.25 -7.23 4.54
CA TYR A 103 6.21 -6.35 3.37
C TYR A 103 5.34 -5.13 3.65
N LEU A 104 5.80 -3.98 3.21
CA LEU A 104 4.94 -2.82 2.93
C LEU A 104 5.07 -2.55 1.44
N ASP A 105 4.03 -2.86 0.69
CA ASP A 105 4.05 -2.80 -0.77
C ASP A 105 3.12 -1.72 -1.29
N GLY A 106 3.69 -0.75 -2.00
CA GLY A 106 2.94 0.27 -2.72
C GLY A 106 2.48 -0.27 -4.07
N GLU A 107 1.28 -0.78 -4.13
CA GLU A 107 0.67 -1.25 -5.39
C GLU A 107 0.08 -0.05 -6.15
N MET A 108 0.92 0.63 -6.93
CA MET A 108 0.56 1.89 -7.60
C MET A 108 -0.56 1.71 -8.64
N SER A 109 -0.55 0.58 -9.37
CA SER A 109 -1.60 0.28 -10.36
C SER A 109 -2.99 0.13 -9.73
N LYS A 110 -3.05 -0.30 -8.47
CA LYS A 110 -4.30 -0.48 -7.71
C LYS A 110 -4.56 0.66 -6.73
N ASN A 111 -3.69 1.66 -6.72
CA ASN A 111 -3.79 2.85 -5.85
C ASN A 111 -3.96 2.50 -4.37
N ARG A 112 -3.18 1.52 -3.90
CA ARG A 112 -3.25 1.05 -2.51
C ARG A 112 -1.87 0.68 -1.96
N ILE A 113 -1.79 0.57 -0.64
CA ILE A 113 -0.62 0.06 0.09
C ILE A 113 -1.06 -1.20 0.82
N VAL A 114 -0.27 -2.27 0.72
CA VAL A 114 -0.54 -3.53 1.39
C VAL A 114 0.57 -3.83 2.38
N VAL A 115 0.22 -4.10 3.63
CA VAL A 115 1.13 -4.65 4.64
C VAL A 115 0.83 -6.14 4.75
N LEU A 116 1.84 -6.97 4.51
CA LEU A 116 1.70 -8.42 4.45
C LEU A 116 2.81 -9.08 5.26
N LEU A 117 2.43 -9.97 6.17
CA LEU A 117 3.36 -10.83 6.87
C LEU A 117 3.34 -12.23 6.24
N SER A 118 4.51 -12.68 5.78
CA SER A 118 4.71 -14.03 5.26
C SER A 118 5.59 -14.80 6.22
N MET A 119 5.19 -16.01 6.58
CA MET A 119 5.94 -16.90 7.43
C MET A 119 6.19 -18.22 6.69
N SER A 120 7.44 -18.69 6.69
CA SER A 120 7.80 -19.98 6.15
C SER A 120 8.62 -20.75 7.16
N LYS A 121 8.24 -22.01 7.39
CA LYS A 121 9.07 -22.91 8.18
C LYS A 121 10.17 -23.46 7.29
N HIS A 122 11.36 -23.58 7.85
CA HIS A 122 12.50 -24.18 7.15
C HIS A 122 12.13 -25.57 6.62
N ARG A 123 12.40 -25.82 5.34
CA ARG A 123 12.15 -27.08 4.62
C ARG A 123 10.68 -27.42 4.34
N THR A 124 9.74 -26.51 4.53
CA THR A 124 8.36 -26.69 4.06
C THR A 124 8.06 -25.71 2.94
N GLU A 125 7.36 -26.18 1.91
CA GLU A 125 6.99 -25.34 0.76
C GLU A 125 5.78 -24.44 1.05
N ASN A 126 5.10 -24.64 2.19
CA ASN A 126 3.88 -23.92 2.52
C ASN A 126 4.18 -22.62 3.27
N ASN A 127 3.94 -21.51 2.61
CA ASN A 127 3.98 -20.19 3.24
C ASN A 127 2.64 -19.90 3.92
N LEU A 128 2.72 -19.40 5.15
CA LEU A 128 1.57 -18.87 5.87
C LEU A 128 1.56 -17.36 5.75
N TYR A 129 0.36 -16.78 5.65
CA TYR A 129 0.16 -15.34 5.58
C TYR A 129 -0.75 -14.89 6.73
N PRO A 130 -0.22 -14.82 7.98
CA PRO A 130 -1.04 -14.57 9.15
C PRO A 130 -1.58 -13.13 9.25
N LEU A 131 -1.05 -12.21 8.46
CA LEU A 131 -1.47 -10.82 8.50
C LEU A 131 -1.45 -10.23 7.10
N LYS A 132 -2.57 -9.57 6.74
CA LYS A 132 -2.67 -8.73 5.55
C LYS A 132 -3.57 -7.55 5.86
N LYS A 133 -3.08 -6.33 5.66
CA LYS A 133 -3.86 -5.11 5.81
C LYS A 133 -3.62 -4.18 4.63
N THR A 134 -4.71 -3.61 4.13
CA THR A 134 -4.68 -2.72 2.96
C THR A 134 -5.03 -1.30 3.38
N PHE A 135 -4.29 -0.34 2.83
CA PHE A 135 -4.47 1.09 3.05
C PHE A 135 -4.63 1.79 1.71
N LYS A 136 -5.23 2.97 1.71
CA LYS A 136 -5.20 3.88 0.56
C LYS A 136 -3.80 4.49 0.42
N VAL A 137 -3.43 4.89 -0.80
CA VAL A 137 -2.11 5.50 -1.07
C VAL A 137 -1.88 6.77 -0.24
N ASN A 138 -2.92 7.56 -0.02
CA ASN A 138 -2.83 8.77 0.82
C ASN A 138 -2.75 8.48 2.32
N GLU A 139 -2.94 7.22 2.73
CA GLU A 139 -2.80 6.78 4.12
C GLU A 139 -1.40 6.20 4.41
N ILE A 140 -0.37 6.68 3.71
CA ILE A 140 1.00 6.17 3.88
C ILE A 140 1.50 6.27 5.31
N GLU A 141 1.19 7.35 6.01
CA GLU A 141 1.60 7.52 7.41
C GLU A 141 1.01 6.42 8.30
N ASP A 142 -0.28 6.16 8.18
CA ASP A 142 -0.96 5.11 8.92
C ASP A 142 -0.40 3.72 8.58
N SER A 143 -0.12 3.48 7.31
CA SER A 143 0.47 2.21 6.86
C SER A 143 1.86 1.99 7.42
N VAL A 144 2.69 3.03 7.47
CA VAL A 144 4.05 2.96 8.04
C VAL A 144 4.00 2.77 9.55
N ASN A 145 3.09 3.46 10.24
CA ASN A 145 2.90 3.27 11.68
C ASN A 145 2.49 1.84 12.00
N PHE A 146 1.53 1.30 11.26
CA PHE A 146 1.11 -0.09 11.39
C PHE A 146 2.26 -1.06 11.08
N TYR A 147 3.05 -0.78 10.05
CA TYR A 147 4.22 -1.56 9.68
C TYR A 147 5.28 -1.59 10.78
N CYS A 148 5.60 -0.43 11.34
CA CYS A 148 6.55 -0.32 12.46
C CYS A 148 6.06 -1.04 13.72
N ASP A 149 4.80 -0.89 14.07
CA ASP A 149 4.20 -1.61 15.20
C ASP A 149 4.29 -3.12 14.99
N THR A 150 4.03 -3.58 13.77
CA THR A 150 4.13 -5.00 13.43
C THR A 150 5.58 -5.49 13.49
N ILE A 151 6.55 -4.69 13.04
CA ILE A 151 7.98 -5.01 13.17
C ILE A 151 8.34 -5.26 14.65
N ILE A 152 7.91 -4.36 15.53
CA ILE A 152 8.15 -4.49 16.97
C ILE A 152 7.48 -5.75 17.53
N GLN A 153 6.22 -5.98 17.18
CA GLN A 153 5.48 -7.17 17.66
C GLN A 153 6.14 -8.46 17.20
N GLN A 154 6.58 -8.53 15.95
CA GLN A 154 7.20 -9.71 15.39
C GLN A 154 8.62 -9.94 15.91
N SER A 155 9.27 -8.94 16.47
CA SER A 155 10.56 -9.12 17.13
C SER A 155 10.45 -9.96 18.40
N GLN A 156 9.25 -10.09 18.96
CA GLN A 156 8.97 -10.95 20.14
C GLN A 156 9.98 -10.73 21.27
N LEU A 157 10.10 -9.49 21.70
CA LEU A 157 10.97 -9.15 22.83
C LEU A 157 10.49 -9.91 24.08
N THR A 158 11.26 -10.89 24.52
CA THR A 158 10.89 -11.73 25.66
C THR A 158 11.39 -11.15 26.95
N ASP A 159 10.53 -11.15 27.97
CA ASP A 159 10.95 -10.82 29.36
C ASP A 159 11.66 -12.02 29.96
N LYS A 160 12.92 -11.84 30.23
CA LYS A 160 13.71 -12.78 31.02
C LYS A 160 14.25 -12.10 32.24
#